data_cbff70f5c42075b991c7f8251b1c664e
#
_entry.id   cbff70f5c42075b991c7f8251b1c664e
#
_cell.length_a   1.000
_cell.length_b   1.000
_cell.length_c   1.000
_cell.angle_alpha   90.00
_cell.angle_beta   90.00
_cell.angle_gamma   90.00
#
_symmetry.space_group_name_H-M   'P 1'
#
loop_
_entity.id
_entity.type
_entity.pdbx_description
1 polymer ?
#
loop_
_entity_poly.entity_id
_entity_poly.type
_entity_poly.pdbx_seq_one_letter_code
_entity_poly.pdbx_strand_id
1 'polypeptide(L)'
;MVGIGAYKQRMVDPSQALPGRATPMPVRNAHHVHGRPIAGPHLTGTPDGPLTVQFGMGCFWGAERKFWSMPGVETTAVGYAGGYTPNPTYREVCSGETGHAEAVRVVYDPAVISYEQLLQVFWENHDPAQGMRQGNDHGTQYRSAIYPLTPEQDAAARASLERFQQAMREAGDTREVTTEITTAKPFYYAEDDHQQYLHKNPYGYCGIGGIGVCLPPQLA
;
A
#
# COMPACT_ATOMS: atom_id res chain seq x y z
N MET A 1 30.63 4.88 9.03
CA MET A 1 30.22 3.44 9.11
C MET A 1 28.80 3.37 8.58
N VAL A 2 28.58 2.65 7.48
CA VAL A 2 27.22 2.38 6.99
C VAL A 2 26.68 1.28 7.90
N GLY A 3 25.58 1.55 8.62
CA GLY A 3 24.96 0.58 9.54
C GLY A 3 24.53 -0.70 8.82
N ILE A 4 24.49 -1.81 9.54
CA ILE A 4 23.98 -3.09 9.02
C ILE A 4 22.55 -2.86 8.50
N GLY A 5 22.30 -3.18 7.22
CA GLY A 5 21.00 -2.98 6.56
C GLY A 5 20.78 -1.60 5.91
N ALA A 6 21.74 -0.67 5.96
CA ALA A 6 21.62 0.64 5.30
C ALA A 6 21.42 0.53 3.77
N TYR A 7 21.89 -0.52 3.13
CA TYR A 7 21.65 -0.80 1.72
C TYR A 7 20.17 -1.04 1.41
N LYS A 8 19.40 -1.56 2.36
CA LYS A 8 17.94 -1.80 2.22
C LYS A 8 17.12 -0.50 2.19
N GLN A 9 17.71 0.63 2.53
CA GLN A 9 17.07 1.94 2.51
C GLN A 9 17.34 2.72 1.21
N ARG A 10 17.91 2.05 0.21
CA ARG A 10 18.12 2.61 -1.13
C ARG A 10 17.42 1.72 -2.14
N MET A 11 16.72 2.35 -3.07
CA MET A 11 16.13 1.61 -4.19
C MET A 11 17.23 0.90 -4.96
N VAL A 12 16.99 -0.38 -5.24
CA VAL A 12 17.86 -1.16 -6.12
C VAL A 12 17.81 -0.57 -7.54
N ASP A 13 18.94 -0.57 -8.22
CA ASP A 13 18.96 -0.25 -9.64
C ASP A 13 18.14 -1.31 -10.42
N PRO A 14 17.29 -0.92 -11.39
CA PRO A 14 16.51 -1.88 -12.16
C PRO A 14 17.34 -3.00 -12.81
N SER A 15 18.59 -2.68 -13.22
CA SER A 15 19.50 -3.65 -13.82
C SER A 15 20.10 -4.64 -12.83
N GLN A 16 20.01 -4.35 -11.54
CA GLN A 16 20.50 -5.17 -10.44
C GLN A 16 19.39 -5.87 -9.65
N ALA A 17 18.14 -5.62 -10.04
CA ALA A 17 17.00 -6.27 -9.37
C ALA A 17 17.02 -7.78 -9.58
N LEU A 18 16.52 -8.50 -8.58
CA LEU A 18 16.39 -9.96 -8.67
C LEU A 18 15.54 -10.37 -9.90
N PRO A 19 15.91 -11.46 -10.58
CA PRO A 19 15.24 -11.85 -11.82
C PRO A 19 13.79 -12.31 -11.62
N GLY A 20 13.43 -12.74 -10.39
CA GLY A 20 12.10 -13.24 -10.08
C GLY A 20 11.76 -14.53 -10.81
N ARG A 21 10.46 -14.74 -11.06
CA ARG A 21 9.95 -15.96 -11.72
C ARG A 21 8.74 -15.69 -12.59
N ALA A 22 8.47 -16.62 -13.52
CA ALA A 22 7.30 -16.56 -14.38
C ALA A 22 6.01 -17.03 -13.67
N THR A 23 6.13 -17.93 -12.68
CA THR A 23 4.99 -18.53 -11.99
C THR A 23 4.47 -17.59 -10.90
N PRO A 24 3.19 -17.18 -10.95
CA PRO A 24 2.56 -16.40 -9.89
C PRO A 24 2.54 -17.16 -8.56
N MET A 25 2.52 -16.39 -7.47
CA MET A 25 2.32 -16.94 -6.13
C MET A 25 0.95 -17.61 -6.04
N PRO A 26 0.87 -18.88 -5.64
CA PRO A 26 -0.41 -19.52 -5.40
C PRO A 26 -1.04 -18.89 -4.15
N VAL A 27 -2.28 -18.41 -4.30
CA VAL A 27 -3.07 -17.87 -3.20
C VAL A 27 -4.47 -18.46 -3.22
N ARG A 28 -5.05 -18.65 -2.03
CA ARG A 28 -6.46 -18.99 -1.92
C ARG A 28 -7.30 -17.82 -2.41
N ASN A 29 -8.08 -18.05 -3.47
CA ASN A 29 -8.92 -17.00 -4.03
C ASN A 29 -10.22 -16.81 -3.21
N ALA A 30 -10.07 -16.56 -1.91
CA ALA A 30 -11.18 -16.25 -1.02
C ALA A 30 -10.67 -15.46 0.19
N HIS A 31 -11.17 -14.26 0.37
CA HIS A 31 -10.83 -13.40 1.51
C HIS A 31 -11.27 -14.04 2.83
N HIS A 32 -10.34 -14.18 3.80
CA HIS A 32 -10.59 -14.90 5.04
C HIS A 32 -11.64 -14.25 5.96
N VAL A 33 -11.94 -12.94 5.80
CA VAL A 33 -12.92 -12.23 6.64
C VAL A 33 -14.33 -12.34 6.07
N HIS A 34 -14.50 -12.14 4.76
CA HIS A 34 -15.84 -12.05 4.14
C HIS A 34 -16.05 -12.99 2.93
N GLY A 35 -15.09 -13.87 2.66
CA GLY A 35 -15.24 -14.93 1.66
C GLY A 35 -15.23 -14.50 0.20
N ARG A 36 -15.17 -13.20 -0.10
CA ARG A 36 -15.16 -12.68 -1.46
C ARG A 36 -13.84 -13.04 -2.18
N PRO A 37 -13.85 -13.20 -3.53
CA PRO A 37 -12.62 -13.42 -4.26
C PRO A 37 -11.61 -12.29 -4.06
N ILE A 38 -10.32 -12.63 -3.94
CA ILE A 38 -9.22 -11.66 -3.88
C ILE A 38 -8.53 -11.48 -5.23
N ALA A 39 -8.77 -12.39 -6.18
CA ALA A 39 -8.22 -12.36 -7.53
C ALA A 39 -9.29 -12.66 -8.58
N GLY A 40 -9.14 -12.07 -9.76
CA GLY A 40 -10.00 -12.33 -10.91
C GLY A 40 -10.25 -11.08 -11.77
N PRO A 41 -10.74 -11.26 -13.00
CA PRO A 41 -10.95 -10.16 -13.96
C PRO A 41 -12.04 -9.17 -13.52
N HIS A 42 -12.99 -9.61 -12.71
CA HIS A 42 -14.05 -8.76 -12.15
C HIS A 42 -13.56 -7.72 -11.14
N LEU A 43 -12.28 -7.80 -10.75
CA LEU A 43 -11.64 -6.85 -9.84
C LEU A 43 -10.83 -5.77 -10.60
N THR A 44 -10.92 -5.72 -11.90
CA THR A 44 -10.29 -4.70 -12.75
C THR A 44 -11.37 -3.79 -13.29
N GLY A 45 -11.51 -2.62 -12.69
CA GLY A 45 -12.51 -1.60 -12.93
C GLY A 45 -13.25 -1.65 -14.27
N THR A 46 -14.54 -1.90 -14.22
CA THR A 46 -15.46 -1.54 -15.30
C THR A 46 -15.98 -0.13 -15.03
N PRO A 47 -16.43 0.65 -16.03
CA PRO A 47 -16.90 2.02 -15.83
C PRO A 47 -17.98 2.17 -14.73
N ASP A 48 -18.80 1.15 -14.53
CA ASP A 48 -19.89 1.13 -13.54
C ASP A 48 -19.69 0.07 -12.45
N GLY A 49 -18.48 -0.48 -12.33
CA GLY A 49 -18.14 -1.55 -11.38
C GLY A 49 -17.14 -1.14 -10.31
N PRO A 50 -16.71 -2.09 -9.47
CA PRO A 50 -15.71 -1.83 -8.44
C PRO A 50 -14.42 -1.25 -9.02
N LEU A 51 -13.88 -0.24 -8.34
CA LEU A 51 -12.59 0.36 -8.65
C LEU A 51 -11.48 -0.25 -7.80
N THR A 52 -10.26 -0.11 -8.25
CA THR A 52 -9.09 -0.66 -7.56
C THR A 52 -8.04 0.42 -7.34
N VAL A 53 -7.35 0.35 -6.21
CA VAL A 53 -6.17 1.16 -5.89
C VAL A 53 -5.18 0.31 -5.08
N GLN A 54 -3.91 0.69 -5.05
CA GLN A 54 -2.88 0.02 -4.26
C GLN A 54 -2.20 1.04 -3.34
N PHE A 55 -2.04 0.69 -2.06
CA PHE A 55 -1.46 1.55 -1.03
C PHE A 55 -0.28 0.85 -0.32
N GLY A 56 0.86 1.53 -0.23
CA GLY A 56 1.98 1.17 0.64
C GLY A 56 1.96 2.04 1.90
N MET A 57 1.85 1.43 3.07
CA MET A 57 1.74 2.11 4.37
C MET A 57 2.67 1.49 5.41
N GLY A 58 3.83 0.98 5.00
CA GLY A 58 4.68 0.13 5.83
C GLY A 58 4.23 -1.33 5.82
N CYS A 59 4.37 -2.04 6.93
CA CYS A 59 3.92 -3.43 7.04
C CYS A 59 2.46 -3.57 6.61
N PHE A 60 2.21 -4.38 5.59
CA PHE A 60 0.89 -4.52 4.96
C PHE A 60 -0.16 -5.22 5.83
N TRP A 61 0.21 -5.91 6.91
CA TRP A 61 -0.76 -6.57 7.80
C TRP A 61 -1.69 -5.58 8.50
N GLY A 62 -1.11 -4.54 9.09
CA GLY A 62 -1.86 -3.47 9.74
C GLY A 62 -2.64 -2.62 8.74
N ALA A 63 -2.01 -2.31 7.60
CA ALA A 63 -2.62 -1.54 6.54
C ALA A 63 -3.86 -2.24 5.96
N GLU A 64 -3.77 -3.54 5.65
CA GLU A 64 -4.90 -4.31 5.13
C GLU A 64 -6.09 -4.30 6.09
N ARG A 65 -5.83 -4.47 7.41
CA ARG A 65 -6.88 -4.43 8.42
C ARG A 65 -7.65 -3.13 8.46
N LYS A 66 -7.03 -1.99 8.12
CA LYS A 66 -7.73 -0.70 8.05
C LYS A 66 -8.77 -0.64 6.95
N PHE A 67 -8.51 -1.31 5.83
CA PHE A 67 -9.41 -1.26 4.68
C PHE A 67 -10.50 -2.33 4.69
N TRP A 68 -10.21 -3.58 5.03
CA TRP A 68 -11.20 -4.67 4.89
C TRP A 68 -12.48 -4.49 5.72
N SER A 69 -12.46 -3.69 6.76
CA SER A 69 -13.61 -3.42 7.63
C SER A 69 -14.43 -2.20 7.20
N MET A 70 -14.01 -1.49 6.14
CA MET A 70 -14.72 -0.30 5.68
C MET A 70 -15.95 -0.68 4.83
N PRO A 71 -17.13 -0.12 5.12
CA PRO A 71 -18.29 -0.25 4.23
C PRO A 71 -17.93 0.24 2.83
N GLY A 72 -18.31 -0.52 1.81
CA GLY A 72 -17.99 -0.21 0.41
C GLY A 72 -16.65 -0.78 -0.09
N VAL A 73 -15.77 -1.26 0.78
CA VAL A 73 -14.62 -2.08 0.37
C VAL A 73 -15.11 -3.49 0.07
N GLU A 74 -14.97 -3.88 -1.18
CA GLU A 74 -15.44 -5.17 -1.68
C GLU A 74 -14.50 -6.31 -1.27
N THR A 75 -13.20 -6.10 -1.45
CA THR A 75 -12.17 -7.05 -1.07
C THR A 75 -10.81 -6.37 -0.95
N THR A 76 -9.91 -6.99 -0.21
CA THR A 76 -8.52 -6.58 -0.11
C THR A 76 -7.59 -7.74 -0.42
N ALA A 77 -6.36 -7.43 -0.77
CA ALA A 77 -5.27 -8.40 -0.82
C ALA A 77 -3.95 -7.72 -0.51
N VAL A 78 -3.06 -8.41 0.18
CA VAL A 78 -1.69 -7.95 0.36
C VAL A 78 -0.76 -8.50 -0.71
N GLY A 79 0.26 -7.73 -1.06
CA GLY A 79 1.21 -8.11 -2.08
C GLY A 79 2.33 -7.10 -2.25
N TYR A 80 2.96 -7.15 -3.40
CA TYR A 80 4.16 -6.41 -3.74
C TYR A 80 3.92 -5.59 -4.99
N ALA A 81 4.22 -4.29 -4.94
CA ALA A 81 3.99 -3.36 -6.04
C ALA A 81 5.10 -2.31 -6.18
N GLY A 82 5.14 -1.61 -7.31
CA GLY A 82 6.06 -0.50 -7.57
C GLY A 82 7.49 -0.89 -7.94
N GLY A 83 7.87 -2.16 -7.80
CA GLY A 83 9.21 -2.66 -8.07
C GLY A 83 9.45 -3.19 -9.49
N TYR A 84 10.45 -4.07 -9.59
CA TYR A 84 10.98 -4.56 -10.87
C TYR A 84 10.87 -6.09 -11.00
N THR A 85 11.05 -6.82 -9.90
CA THR A 85 11.12 -8.30 -9.87
C THR A 85 9.74 -8.91 -10.10
N PRO A 86 9.53 -9.74 -11.14
CA PRO A 86 8.24 -10.39 -11.34
C PRO A 86 8.01 -11.52 -10.33
N ASN A 87 6.80 -11.62 -9.82
CA ASN A 87 6.34 -12.66 -8.88
C ASN A 87 7.32 -12.92 -7.72
N PRO A 88 7.73 -11.91 -6.95
CA PRO A 88 8.72 -12.09 -5.88
C PRO A 88 8.11 -12.89 -4.72
N THR A 89 8.98 -13.53 -3.94
CA THR A 89 8.62 -14.04 -2.61
C THR A 89 8.80 -12.95 -1.55
N TYR A 90 8.17 -13.13 -0.39
CA TYR A 90 8.38 -12.28 0.79
C TYR A 90 9.86 -12.13 1.15
N ARG A 91 10.61 -13.25 1.14
CA ARG A 91 12.04 -13.24 1.44
C ARG A 91 12.84 -12.37 0.46
N GLU A 92 12.52 -12.44 -0.83
CA GLU A 92 13.15 -11.59 -1.86
C GLU A 92 12.81 -10.12 -1.65
N VAL A 93 11.56 -9.79 -1.33
CA VAL A 93 11.18 -8.41 -1.01
C VAL A 93 11.90 -7.89 0.24
N CYS A 94 12.00 -8.69 1.28
CA CYS A 94 12.75 -8.36 2.50
C CYS A 94 14.26 -8.20 2.29
N SER A 95 14.82 -8.68 1.19
CA SER A 95 16.23 -8.40 0.85
C SER A 95 16.46 -6.93 0.46
N GLY A 96 15.43 -6.24 -0.03
CA GLY A 96 15.53 -4.89 -0.62
C GLY A 96 15.95 -4.88 -2.09
N GLU A 97 16.13 -6.06 -2.71
CA GLU A 97 16.67 -6.22 -4.07
C GLU A 97 15.59 -6.41 -5.14
N THR A 98 14.31 -6.25 -4.79
CA THR A 98 13.19 -6.34 -5.74
C THR A 98 12.67 -4.99 -6.19
N GLY A 99 12.96 -3.93 -5.43
CA GLY A 99 12.39 -2.60 -5.61
C GLY A 99 10.92 -2.49 -5.22
N HIS A 100 10.25 -3.57 -4.80
CA HIS A 100 8.86 -3.53 -4.41
C HIS A 100 8.62 -2.89 -3.04
N ALA A 101 7.45 -2.25 -2.90
CA ALA A 101 6.84 -1.96 -1.62
C ALA A 101 5.88 -3.08 -1.23
N GLU A 102 5.75 -3.33 0.08
CA GLU A 102 4.59 -4.02 0.62
C GLU A 102 3.35 -3.15 0.37
N ALA A 103 2.34 -3.70 -0.26
CA ALA A 103 1.15 -2.96 -0.66
C ALA A 103 -0.13 -3.72 -0.36
N VAL A 104 -1.17 -2.95 -0.07
CA VAL A 104 -2.55 -3.43 0.00
C VAL A 104 -3.26 -3.02 -1.28
N ARG A 105 -3.79 -4.00 -1.99
CA ARG A 105 -4.75 -3.76 -3.06
C ARG A 105 -6.15 -3.67 -2.45
N VAL A 106 -6.83 -2.57 -2.72
CA VAL A 106 -8.20 -2.30 -2.24
C VAL A 106 -9.13 -2.25 -3.44
N VAL A 107 -10.13 -3.08 -3.45
CA VAL A 107 -11.24 -3.07 -4.42
C VAL A 107 -12.45 -2.49 -3.71
N TYR A 108 -13.06 -1.46 -4.28
CA TYR A 108 -14.13 -0.72 -3.61
C TYR A 108 -15.25 -0.33 -4.58
N ASP A 109 -16.45 -0.23 -4.04
CA ASP A 109 -17.63 0.28 -4.75
C ASP A 109 -17.70 1.81 -4.61
N PRO A 110 -17.48 2.57 -5.70
CA PRO A 110 -17.48 4.03 -5.65
C PRO A 110 -18.87 4.63 -5.35
N ALA A 111 -19.94 3.85 -5.47
CA ALA A 111 -21.28 4.27 -5.06
C ALA A 111 -21.49 4.25 -3.54
N VAL A 112 -20.64 3.50 -2.80
CA VAL A 112 -20.74 3.35 -1.34
C VAL A 112 -19.61 4.08 -0.61
N ILE A 113 -18.38 4.03 -1.13
CA ILE A 113 -17.21 4.69 -0.53
C ILE A 113 -16.43 5.45 -1.61
N SER A 114 -16.12 6.70 -1.34
CA SER A 114 -15.34 7.52 -2.27
C SER A 114 -13.84 7.21 -2.20
N TYR A 115 -13.13 7.49 -3.27
CA TYR A 115 -11.66 7.40 -3.27
C TYR A 115 -11.04 8.36 -2.25
N GLU A 116 -11.64 9.54 -2.04
CA GLU A 116 -11.22 10.51 -1.02
C GLU A 116 -11.26 9.91 0.40
N GLN A 117 -12.26 9.12 0.73
CA GLN A 117 -12.34 8.43 2.02
C GLN A 117 -11.24 7.36 2.18
N LEU A 118 -10.85 6.68 1.11
CA LEU A 118 -9.71 5.77 1.13
C LEU A 118 -8.39 6.52 1.29
N LEU A 119 -8.22 7.67 0.63
CA LEU A 119 -7.07 8.56 0.81
C LEU A 119 -7.00 9.10 2.24
N GLN A 120 -8.13 9.44 2.86
CA GLN A 120 -8.17 9.83 4.26
C GLN A 120 -7.63 8.74 5.17
N VAL A 121 -8.06 7.49 4.99
CA VAL A 121 -7.52 6.35 5.75
C VAL A 121 -6.02 6.18 5.53
N PHE A 122 -5.56 6.33 4.29
CA PHE A 122 -4.14 6.26 3.95
C PHE A 122 -3.33 7.33 4.72
N TRP A 123 -3.68 8.60 4.60
CA TRP A 123 -2.93 9.71 5.19
C TRP A 123 -2.96 9.70 6.73
N GLU A 124 -4.08 9.34 7.34
CA GLU A 124 -4.30 9.45 8.77
C GLU A 124 -3.78 8.25 9.57
N ASN A 125 -3.40 7.14 8.91
CA ASN A 125 -3.05 5.91 9.61
C ASN A 125 -1.60 5.45 9.47
N HIS A 126 -0.71 6.24 8.89
CA HIS A 126 0.73 5.99 8.91
C HIS A 126 1.50 7.31 8.88
N ASP A 127 2.81 7.27 9.01
CA ASP A 127 3.67 8.45 8.87
C ASP A 127 4.21 8.52 7.44
N PRO A 128 3.73 9.43 6.59
CA PRO A 128 4.12 9.50 5.19
C PRO A 128 5.46 10.23 4.95
N ALA A 129 6.18 10.64 6.01
CA ALA A 129 7.39 11.45 5.93
C ALA A 129 8.67 10.70 6.39
N GLN A 130 8.66 9.34 6.37
CA GLN A 130 9.80 8.55 6.86
C GLN A 130 10.73 7.99 5.76
N GLY A 131 10.47 8.27 4.49
CA GLY A 131 11.27 7.74 3.39
C GLY A 131 11.14 6.22 3.29
N MET A 132 12.26 5.53 3.27
CA MET A 132 12.34 4.07 3.13
C MET A 132 12.16 3.35 4.49
N ARG A 133 11.13 3.73 5.22
CA ARG A 133 10.86 3.24 6.58
C ARG A 133 9.40 3.52 6.97
N GLN A 134 8.87 2.72 7.91
CA GLN A 134 7.65 3.05 8.65
C GLN A 134 7.77 2.55 10.09
N GLY A 135 7.76 3.46 11.06
CA GLY A 135 7.90 3.12 12.47
C GLY A 135 9.22 2.38 12.73
N ASN A 136 9.13 1.17 13.25
CA ASN A 136 10.28 0.30 13.53
C ASN A 136 10.75 -0.52 12.31
N ASP A 137 9.98 -0.52 11.22
CA ASP A 137 10.26 -1.30 10.03
C ASP A 137 11.13 -0.49 9.06
N HIS A 138 12.33 -0.98 8.76
CA HIS A 138 13.32 -0.32 7.92
C HIS A 138 13.53 -1.07 6.60
N GLY A 139 13.47 -0.35 5.48
CA GLY A 139 13.70 -0.89 4.15
C GLY A 139 12.77 -0.27 3.09
N THR A 140 13.17 -0.39 1.82
CA THR A 140 12.42 0.15 0.67
C THR A 140 11.01 -0.44 0.58
N GLN A 141 10.80 -1.67 1.07
CA GLN A 141 9.51 -2.33 1.09
C GLN A 141 8.49 -1.65 2.02
N TYR A 142 8.93 -0.87 2.98
CA TYR A 142 8.06 -0.18 3.94
C TYR A 142 7.81 1.29 3.60
N ARG A 143 8.20 1.74 2.40
CA ARG A 143 7.95 3.12 1.97
C ARG A 143 6.48 3.43 1.82
N SER A 144 6.12 4.66 2.08
CA SER A 144 4.80 5.20 1.79
C SER A 144 4.59 5.31 0.29
N ALA A 145 3.48 4.78 -0.23
CA ALA A 145 3.20 4.78 -1.66
C ALA A 145 1.71 4.74 -1.98
N ILE A 146 1.32 5.42 -3.06
CA ILE A 146 0.01 5.31 -3.70
C ILE A 146 0.25 4.94 -5.17
N TYR A 147 -0.37 3.85 -5.62
CA TYR A 147 -0.31 3.42 -7.01
C TYR A 147 -1.71 3.50 -7.64
N PRO A 148 -2.07 4.66 -8.19
CA PRO A 148 -3.35 4.87 -8.87
C PRO A 148 -3.41 4.05 -10.16
N LEU A 149 -4.61 3.57 -10.50
CA LEU A 149 -4.88 2.82 -11.73
C LEU A 149 -5.51 3.69 -12.81
N THR A 150 -6.03 4.87 -12.45
CA THR A 150 -6.63 5.80 -13.41
C THR A 150 -6.04 7.21 -13.27
N PRO A 151 -6.11 8.06 -14.32
CA PRO A 151 -5.68 9.45 -14.24
C PRO A 151 -6.43 10.27 -13.16
N GLU A 152 -7.70 9.99 -12.95
CA GLU A 152 -8.53 10.64 -11.94
C GLU A 152 -8.04 10.30 -10.53
N GLN A 153 -7.69 9.03 -10.28
CA GLN A 153 -7.08 8.61 -9.02
C GLN A 153 -5.70 9.28 -8.83
N ASP A 154 -4.87 9.38 -9.87
CA ASP A 154 -3.57 10.06 -9.78
C ASP A 154 -3.73 11.54 -9.41
N ALA A 155 -4.63 12.25 -10.09
CA ALA A 155 -4.91 13.66 -9.80
C ALA A 155 -5.41 13.88 -8.37
N ALA A 156 -6.36 13.05 -7.92
CA ALA A 156 -6.90 13.13 -6.56
C ALA A 156 -5.84 12.78 -5.49
N ALA A 157 -5.00 11.77 -5.73
CA ALA A 157 -3.91 11.41 -4.83
C ALA A 157 -2.91 12.56 -4.66
N ARG A 158 -2.49 13.21 -5.76
CA ARG A 158 -1.58 14.37 -5.71
C ARG A 158 -2.20 15.56 -5.00
N ALA A 159 -3.45 15.89 -5.29
CA ALA A 159 -4.17 16.96 -4.61
C ALA A 159 -4.31 16.68 -3.10
N SER A 160 -4.55 15.44 -2.72
CA SER A 160 -4.61 15.04 -1.31
C SER A 160 -3.26 15.13 -0.60
N LEU A 161 -2.15 14.82 -1.31
CA LEU A 161 -0.79 15.00 -0.78
C LEU A 161 -0.52 16.46 -0.43
N GLU A 162 -0.85 17.38 -1.33
CA GLU A 162 -0.65 18.82 -1.09
C GLU A 162 -1.45 19.31 0.13
N ARG A 163 -2.71 18.89 0.25
CA ARG A 163 -3.55 19.23 1.41
C ARG A 163 -2.98 18.64 2.70
N PHE A 164 -2.52 17.40 2.68
CA PHE A 164 -1.96 16.75 3.86
C PHE A 164 -0.62 17.37 4.27
N GLN A 165 0.24 17.69 3.30
CA GLN A 165 1.50 18.40 3.55
C GLN A 165 1.25 19.77 4.20
N GLN A 166 0.23 20.49 3.75
CA GLN A 166 -0.14 21.77 4.34
C GLN A 166 -0.66 21.57 5.79
N ALA A 167 -1.51 20.57 6.01
CA ALA A 167 -2.02 20.26 7.36
C ALA A 167 -0.90 19.85 8.33
N MET A 168 0.11 19.12 7.87
CA MET A 168 1.31 18.82 8.66
C MET A 168 2.02 20.09 9.09
N ARG A 169 2.27 21.01 8.18
CA ARG A 169 2.92 22.31 8.47
C ARG A 169 2.12 23.13 9.48
N GLU A 170 0.81 23.19 9.33
CA GLU A 170 -0.10 23.88 10.26
C GLU A 170 -0.10 23.23 11.66
N ALA A 171 0.09 21.92 11.73
CA ALA A 171 0.27 21.18 12.97
C ALA A 171 1.70 21.30 13.58
N GLY A 172 2.61 22.02 12.92
CA GLY A 172 3.99 22.22 13.36
C GLY A 172 4.97 21.13 12.91
N ASP A 173 4.56 20.19 12.08
CA ASP A 173 5.46 19.21 11.48
C ASP A 173 6.02 19.74 10.16
N THR A 174 7.29 20.08 10.15
CA THR A 174 7.99 20.69 9.00
C THR A 174 8.63 19.67 8.06
N ARG A 175 8.48 18.37 8.32
CA ARG A 175 8.98 17.31 7.44
C ARG A 175 8.22 17.31 6.12
N GLU A 176 8.93 16.95 5.05
CA GLU A 176 8.30 16.76 3.75
C GLU A 176 7.70 15.36 3.62
N VAL A 177 6.51 15.27 3.04
CA VAL A 177 5.89 14.00 2.66
C VAL A 177 6.76 13.31 1.62
N THR A 178 7.10 12.04 1.87
CA THR A 178 7.95 11.22 0.99
C THR A 178 7.17 10.15 0.23
N THR A 179 5.84 10.22 0.27
CA THR A 179 4.96 9.26 -0.41
C THR A 179 5.23 9.23 -1.91
N GLU A 180 5.54 8.06 -2.44
CA GLU A 180 5.63 7.82 -3.87
C GLU A 180 4.22 7.77 -4.47
N ILE A 181 3.93 8.62 -5.46
CA ILE A 181 2.70 8.54 -6.26
C ILE A 181 3.09 8.30 -7.71
N THR A 182 2.91 7.08 -8.17
CA THR A 182 3.24 6.66 -9.53
C THR A 182 2.15 5.73 -10.06
N THR A 183 1.91 5.77 -11.38
CA THR A 183 0.96 4.85 -12.03
C THR A 183 1.22 3.41 -11.62
N ALA A 184 0.16 2.69 -11.30
CA ALA A 184 0.24 1.31 -10.87
C ALA A 184 0.98 0.43 -11.89
N LYS A 185 1.95 -0.32 -11.39
CA LYS A 185 2.61 -1.43 -12.08
C LYS A 185 1.90 -2.73 -11.69
N PRO A 186 2.29 -3.88 -12.26
CA PRO A 186 1.73 -5.16 -11.85
C PRO A 186 1.77 -5.35 -10.33
N PHE A 187 0.66 -5.83 -9.78
CA PHE A 187 0.56 -6.24 -8.39
C PHE A 187 0.82 -7.75 -8.31
N TYR A 188 1.77 -8.12 -7.47
CA TYR A 188 2.10 -9.52 -7.20
C TYR A 188 1.59 -9.91 -5.82
N TYR A 189 0.72 -10.90 -5.76
CA TYR A 189 0.18 -11.37 -4.48
C TYR A 189 1.29 -11.87 -3.56
N ALA A 190 1.20 -11.51 -2.28
CA ALA A 190 2.00 -12.16 -1.25
C ALA A 190 1.45 -13.56 -0.96
N GLU A 191 2.27 -14.35 -0.29
CA GLU A 191 1.95 -15.73 0.11
C GLU A 191 0.63 -15.78 0.92
N ASP A 192 -0.07 -16.90 0.86
CA ASP A 192 -1.39 -17.06 1.49
C ASP A 192 -1.37 -16.79 3.01
N ASP A 193 -0.26 -17.08 3.66
CA ASP A 193 -0.07 -16.81 5.09
C ASP A 193 -0.16 -15.32 5.44
N HIS A 194 0.19 -14.44 4.51
CA HIS A 194 0.11 -13.00 4.69
C HIS A 194 -1.29 -12.43 4.42
N GLN A 195 -2.10 -13.07 3.59
CA GLN A 195 -3.44 -12.60 3.26
C GLN A 195 -4.32 -12.57 4.53
N GLN A 196 -4.87 -11.43 4.87
CA GLN A 196 -5.65 -11.16 6.08
C GLN A 196 -4.96 -11.70 7.37
N TYR A 197 -3.65 -11.47 7.47
CA TYR A 197 -2.80 -12.00 8.55
C TYR A 197 -3.35 -11.70 9.94
N LEU A 198 -3.80 -10.46 10.20
CA LEU A 198 -4.30 -10.07 11.53
C LEU A 198 -5.71 -10.60 11.84
N HIS A 199 -6.42 -11.16 10.87
CA HIS A 199 -7.62 -11.97 11.13
C HIS A 199 -7.24 -13.36 11.61
N LYS A 200 -6.25 -13.97 10.96
CA LYS A 200 -5.73 -15.31 11.33
C LYS A 200 -4.91 -15.26 12.63
N ASN A 201 -4.27 -14.15 12.90
CA ASN A 201 -3.39 -13.92 14.05
C ASN A 201 -3.78 -12.62 14.78
N PRO A 202 -4.85 -12.61 15.60
CA PRO A 202 -5.39 -11.39 16.23
C PRO A 202 -4.39 -10.63 17.11
N TYR A 203 -3.39 -11.33 17.66
CA TYR A 203 -2.31 -10.78 18.49
C TYR A 203 -0.99 -10.58 17.70
N GLY A 204 -1.06 -10.69 16.38
CA GLY A 204 0.10 -10.48 15.51
C GLY A 204 0.62 -9.05 15.52
N TYR A 205 1.84 -8.86 15.01
CA TYR A 205 2.46 -7.53 14.91
C TYR A 205 1.60 -6.56 14.11
N CYS A 206 1.35 -5.39 14.67
CA CYS A 206 0.65 -4.30 14.03
C CYS A 206 1.32 -2.97 14.41
N GLY A 207 2.21 -2.48 13.55
CA GLY A 207 2.92 -1.20 13.72
C GLY A 207 2.21 -0.01 13.10
N ILE A 208 0.97 -0.17 12.61
CA ILE A 208 0.27 0.91 11.92
C ILE A 208 -0.23 1.98 12.90
N GLY A 209 0.02 3.25 12.57
CA GLY A 209 -0.44 4.39 13.35
C GLY A 209 -0.08 5.71 12.67
N GLY A 210 -0.99 6.67 12.72
CA GLY A 210 -0.80 7.99 12.14
C GLY A 210 -0.01 8.93 13.04
N ILE A 211 0.24 10.13 12.53
CA ILE A 211 0.96 11.21 13.21
C ILE A 211 0.03 12.24 13.90
N GLY A 212 -1.27 11.93 13.96
CA GLY A 212 -2.27 12.81 14.59
C GLY A 212 -2.72 13.98 13.72
N VAL A 213 -2.35 14.02 12.46
CA VAL A 213 -2.81 15.01 11.48
C VAL A 213 -3.97 14.41 10.68
N CYS A 214 -5.04 15.19 10.49
CA CYS A 214 -6.18 14.82 9.67
C CYS A 214 -6.05 15.38 8.25
N LEU A 215 -6.54 14.65 7.27
CA LEU A 215 -6.64 15.14 5.89
C LEU A 215 -7.77 16.17 5.80
N PRO A 216 -7.48 17.44 5.46
CA PRO A 216 -8.54 18.42 5.23
C PRO A 216 -9.46 18.00 4.07
N PRO A 217 -10.78 18.28 4.16
CA PRO A 217 -11.70 17.96 3.09
C PRO A 217 -11.34 18.68 1.79
N GLN A 218 -11.66 18.07 0.66
CA GLN A 218 -11.57 18.74 -0.62
C GLN A 218 -12.60 19.86 -0.67
N LEU A 219 -12.14 21.09 -0.87
CA LEU A 219 -13.05 22.22 -1.11
C LEU A 219 -13.73 22.04 -2.47
N ALA A 220 -15.04 22.22 -2.50
CA ALA A 220 -15.85 22.12 -3.71
C ALA A 220 -15.51 23.20 -4.74
#